data_327c5976b4365c33c166eb4d252e0f00
#
_entry.id   327c5976b4365c33c166eb4d252e0f00
#
_cell.length_a   1.000
_cell.length_b   1.000
_cell.length_c   1.000
_cell.angle_alpha   90.00
_cell.angle_beta   90.00
_cell.angle_gamma   90.00
#
_symmetry.space_group_name_H-M   'P 1'
#
loop_
_entity.id
_entity.type
_entity.pdbx_description
1 polymer ?
#
loop_
_entity_poly.entity_id
_entity_poly.type
_entity_poly.pdbx_seq_one_letter_code
_entity_poly.pdbx_strand_id
1 'polypeptide(L)'
;FFLMRQLALELGSDGIRVNGINADRIRSGLLTDDFISSRAKSRGVSESEYMVGNLLGKEVTAEHVADAFTSLACAESTTGHVMTVDGGNVEASLR
;
A
#
# COMPACT_ATOMS: atom_id res chain seq x y z
N PHE A 1 4.44 -2.65 -10.59
CA PHE A 1 4.08 -4.08 -10.37
C PHE A 1 4.35 -4.98 -11.55
N PHE A 2 4.67 -4.43 -12.70
CA PHE A 2 5.02 -5.24 -13.87
C PHE A 2 6.26 -6.11 -13.61
N LEU A 3 7.31 -5.54 -13.06
CA LEU A 3 8.53 -6.30 -12.74
C LEU A 3 8.24 -7.41 -11.72
N MET A 4 7.44 -7.12 -10.72
CA MET A 4 7.05 -8.10 -9.69
C MET A 4 6.36 -9.31 -10.34
N ARG A 5 5.42 -9.06 -11.24
CA ARG A 5 4.70 -10.13 -11.94
C ARG A 5 5.61 -10.93 -12.87
N GLN A 6 6.54 -10.26 -13.54
CA GLN A 6 7.53 -10.95 -14.37
C GLN A 6 8.41 -11.87 -13.54
N LEU A 7 8.86 -11.42 -12.38
CA LEU A 7 9.65 -12.25 -11.46
C LEU A 7 8.83 -13.43 -10.94
N ALA A 8 7.55 -13.22 -10.65
CA ALA A 8 6.67 -14.31 -10.23
C ALA A 8 6.55 -15.38 -11.31
N LEU A 9 6.40 -14.96 -12.58
CA LEU A 9 6.34 -15.88 -13.70
C LEU A 9 7.63 -16.68 -13.87
N GLU A 10 8.77 -16.03 -13.75
CA GLU A 10 10.08 -16.67 -13.95
C GLU A 10 10.47 -17.60 -12.80
N LEU A 11 10.15 -17.24 -11.57
CA LEU A 11 10.68 -17.90 -10.38
C LEU A 11 9.70 -18.91 -9.75
N GLY A 12 8.45 -18.93 -10.21
CA GLY A 12 7.44 -19.84 -9.64
C GLY A 12 7.81 -21.31 -9.74
N SER A 13 8.38 -21.72 -10.86
CA SER A 13 8.82 -23.12 -11.05
C SER A 13 9.98 -23.52 -10.12
N ASP A 14 10.71 -22.54 -9.59
CA ASP A 14 11.77 -22.76 -8.62
C ASP A 14 11.26 -22.71 -7.18
N GLY A 15 9.93 -22.60 -7.00
CA GLY A 15 9.32 -22.53 -5.67
C GLY A 15 9.49 -21.18 -4.99
N ILE A 16 9.79 -20.14 -5.74
CA ILE A 16 9.98 -18.78 -5.20
C ILE A 16 8.72 -17.96 -5.47
N ARG A 17 8.14 -17.43 -4.42
CA ARG A 17 6.96 -16.56 -4.49
C ARG A 17 7.39 -15.09 -4.52
N VAL A 18 6.74 -14.31 -5.36
CA VAL A 18 7.00 -12.87 -5.50
C VAL A 18 5.67 -12.15 -5.46
N ASN A 19 5.49 -11.31 -4.46
CA ASN A 19 4.26 -10.55 -4.24
C ASN A 19 4.61 -9.09 -4.00
N GLY A 20 3.62 -8.22 -4.04
CA GLY A 20 3.79 -6.80 -3.82
C GLY A 20 2.74 -6.21 -2.90
N ILE A 21 3.04 -5.04 -2.37
CA ILE A 21 2.14 -4.24 -1.55
C ILE A 21 1.91 -2.91 -2.25
N ASN A 22 0.64 -2.50 -2.34
CA ASN A 22 0.25 -1.18 -2.78
C ASN A 22 -0.31 -0.44 -1.57
N ALA A 23 0.36 0.63 -1.14
CA ALA A 23 -0.04 1.42 0.02
C ALA A 23 -0.23 2.87 -0.37
N ASP A 24 -1.04 3.61 0.39
CA ASP A 24 -1.33 5.00 0.16
C ASP A 24 -1.26 5.80 1.46
N ARG A 25 -0.68 7.00 1.38
CA ARG A 25 -0.63 8.00 2.46
C ARG A 25 -0.05 7.46 3.77
N ILE A 26 1.13 6.87 3.67
CA ILE A 26 1.87 6.40 4.84
C ILE A 26 2.90 7.46 5.24
N ARG A 27 2.89 7.90 6.49
CA ARG A 27 3.91 8.82 7.00
C ARG A 27 5.26 8.15 6.94
N SER A 28 6.18 8.76 6.19
CA SER A 28 7.47 8.14 5.89
C SER A 28 8.46 9.19 5.42
N GLY A 29 9.65 8.77 5.04
CA GLY A 29 10.60 9.65 4.39
C GLY A 29 10.15 10.19 3.04
N LEU A 30 9.22 9.50 2.37
CA LEU A 30 8.62 9.95 1.10
C LEU A 30 7.44 10.87 1.33
N LEU A 31 6.57 10.55 2.29
CA LEU A 31 5.41 11.35 2.65
C LEU A 31 5.70 12.08 3.97
N THR A 32 6.44 13.16 3.87
CA THR A 32 6.82 13.98 5.02
C THR A 32 5.66 14.84 5.51
N ASP A 33 5.77 15.40 6.73
CA ASP A 33 4.76 16.29 7.28
C ASP A 33 4.53 17.52 6.39
N ASP A 34 5.58 18.08 5.80
CA ASP A 34 5.46 19.22 4.88
C ASP A 34 4.68 18.84 3.63
N PHE A 35 4.91 17.65 3.10
CA PHE A 35 4.21 17.15 1.93
C PHE A 35 2.73 16.90 2.24
N ILE A 36 2.43 16.33 3.40
CA ILE A 36 1.06 16.11 3.88
C ILE A 36 0.33 17.44 4.02
N SER A 37 0.96 18.44 4.64
CA SER A 37 0.40 19.78 4.82
C SER A 37 0.07 20.43 3.47
N SER A 38 0.99 20.34 2.52
CA SER A 38 0.82 20.90 1.18
C SER A 38 -0.34 20.21 0.44
N ARG A 39 -0.44 18.91 0.51
CA ARG A 39 -1.51 18.15 -0.14
C ARG A 39 -2.87 18.42 0.48
N ALA A 40 -2.95 18.47 1.81
CA ALA A 40 -4.19 18.78 2.52
C ALA A 40 -4.68 20.18 2.14
N LYS A 41 -3.80 21.16 2.13
CA LYS A 41 -4.12 22.53 1.75
C LYS A 41 -4.63 22.61 0.30
N SER A 42 -3.97 21.91 -0.61
CA SER A 42 -4.36 21.87 -2.03
C SER A 42 -5.78 21.31 -2.22
N ARG A 43 -6.22 20.40 -1.35
CA ARG A 43 -7.54 19.78 -1.40
C ARG A 43 -8.58 20.47 -0.53
N GLY A 44 -8.19 21.52 0.21
CA GLY A 44 -9.08 22.25 1.09
C GLY A 44 -9.54 21.47 2.31
N VAL A 45 -8.72 20.55 2.80
CA VAL A 45 -9.01 19.72 4.00
C VAL A 45 -7.90 19.87 5.01
N SER A 46 -8.15 19.45 6.26
CA SER A 46 -7.11 19.40 7.29
C SER A 46 -6.14 18.23 6.99
N GLU A 47 -4.97 18.26 7.63
CA GLU A 47 -4.01 17.16 7.51
C GLU A 47 -4.62 15.84 8.02
N SER A 48 -5.35 15.89 9.13
CA SER A 48 -6.05 14.74 9.68
C SER A 48 -7.07 14.17 8.70
N GLU A 49 -7.90 15.05 8.11
CA GLU A 49 -8.89 14.64 7.11
C GLU A 49 -8.23 14.03 5.88
N TYR A 50 -7.09 14.59 5.45
CA TYR A 50 -6.34 14.06 4.34
C TYR A 50 -5.85 12.63 4.61
N MET A 51 -5.28 12.39 5.80
CA MET A 51 -4.70 11.08 6.16
C MET A 51 -5.75 10.00 6.41
N VAL A 52 -6.99 10.37 6.74
CA VAL A 52 -8.08 9.41 6.98
C VAL A 52 -9.09 9.36 5.83
N GLY A 53 -8.72 9.88 4.66
CA GLY A 53 -9.60 9.91 3.48
C GLY A 53 -9.74 8.55 2.80
N ASN A 54 -10.27 7.57 3.52
CA ASN A 54 -10.52 6.23 3.03
C ASN A 54 -11.81 5.67 3.63
N LEU A 55 -12.25 4.49 3.20
CA LEU A 55 -13.51 3.90 3.65
C LEU A 55 -13.54 3.59 5.14
N LEU A 56 -12.40 3.22 5.71
CA LEU A 56 -12.31 2.91 7.15
C LEU A 56 -12.24 4.16 8.02
N GLY A 57 -11.99 5.34 7.42
CA GLY A 57 -11.92 6.60 8.13
C GLY A 57 -10.79 6.67 9.15
N LYS A 58 -9.68 5.99 8.89
CA LYS A 58 -8.52 5.98 9.80
C LYS A 58 -7.21 6.03 9.02
N GLU A 59 -6.18 6.56 9.69
CA GLU A 59 -4.85 6.63 9.10
C GLU A 59 -4.23 5.24 8.98
N VAL A 60 -3.68 4.94 7.81
CA VAL A 60 -2.91 3.72 7.58
C VAL A 60 -1.47 3.98 7.98
N THR A 61 -0.92 3.10 8.80
CA THR A 61 0.41 3.26 9.37
C THR A 61 1.43 2.32 8.72
N ALA A 62 2.72 2.60 8.95
CA ALA A 62 3.79 1.70 8.52
C ALA A 62 3.64 0.30 9.12
N GLU A 63 3.09 0.20 10.34
CA GLU A 63 2.82 -1.10 10.98
C GLU A 63 1.79 -1.91 10.22
N HIS A 64 0.75 -1.26 9.70
CA HIS A 64 -0.26 -1.93 8.87
C HIS A 64 0.38 -2.51 7.61
N VAL A 65 1.30 -1.78 7.01
CA VAL A 65 2.03 -2.24 5.82
C VAL A 65 2.96 -3.41 6.18
N ALA A 66 3.64 -3.33 7.31
CA ALA A 66 4.50 -4.40 7.80
C ALA A 66 3.71 -5.70 8.05
N ASP A 67 2.51 -5.59 8.62
CA ASP A 67 1.62 -6.72 8.83
C ASP A 67 1.23 -7.39 7.50
N ALA A 68 1.00 -6.58 6.47
CA ALA A 68 0.70 -7.11 5.13
C ALA A 68 1.89 -7.88 4.55
N PHE A 69 3.10 -7.39 4.71
CA PHE A 69 4.31 -8.11 4.29
C PHE A 69 4.44 -9.43 5.02
N THR A 70 4.22 -9.45 6.33
CA THR A 70 4.26 -10.68 7.13
C THR A 70 3.20 -11.68 6.66
N SER A 71 1.99 -11.23 6.39
CA SER A 71 0.91 -12.08 5.88
C SER A 71 1.28 -12.72 4.55
N LEU A 72 1.85 -11.95 3.62
CA LEU A 72 2.30 -12.48 2.34
C LEU A 72 3.48 -13.45 2.48
N ALA A 73 4.38 -13.18 3.41
CA ALA A 73 5.50 -14.09 3.69
C ALA A 73 5.02 -15.47 4.15
N CYS A 74 3.90 -15.51 4.86
CA CYS A 74 3.31 -16.76 5.37
C CYS A 74 2.29 -17.38 4.41
N ALA A 75 1.91 -16.72 3.34
CA ALA A 75 0.90 -17.20 2.40
C ALA A 75 1.52 -18.12 1.35
N GLU A 76 1.70 -19.37 1.72
CA GLU A 76 2.48 -20.36 0.94
C GLU A 76 1.97 -20.62 -0.48
N SER A 77 0.70 -20.39 -0.74
CA SER A 77 0.08 -20.64 -2.04
C SER A 77 -0.23 -19.36 -2.82
N THR A 78 0.41 -18.25 -2.47
CA THR A 78 0.16 -16.94 -3.09
C THR A 78 1.42 -16.42 -3.77
N THR A 79 1.34 -16.16 -5.07
CA THR A 79 2.40 -15.50 -5.84
C THR A 79 1.79 -14.63 -6.92
N GLY A 80 2.51 -13.61 -7.37
CA GLY A 80 2.02 -12.68 -8.38
C GLY A 80 0.89 -11.77 -7.89
N HIS A 81 0.69 -11.69 -6.58
CA HIS A 81 -0.40 -10.95 -5.96
C HIS A 81 0.05 -9.57 -5.47
N VAL A 82 -0.81 -8.59 -5.64
CA VAL A 82 -0.63 -7.25 -5.06
C VAL A 82 -1.70 -7.05 -4.00
N MET A 83 -1.28 -6.94 -2.74
CA MET A 83 -2.16 -6.63 -1.64
C MET A 83 -2.23 -5.13 -1.44
N THR A 84 -3.43 -4.56 -1.44
CA THR A 84 -3.63 -3.13 -1.26
C THR A 84 -3.88 -2.82 0.22
N VAL A 85 -3.12 -1.87 0.75
CA VAL A 85 -3.19 -1.43 2.15
C VAL A 85 -3.39 0.08 2.16
N ASP A 86 -4.63 0.53 2.04
CA ASP A 86 -4.98 1.95 1.92
C ASP A 86 -6.27 2.33 2.67
N GLY A 87 -6.75 1.47 3.54
CA GLY A 87 -7.98 1.70 4.27
C GLY A 87 -9.23 1.70 3.39
N GLY A 88 -9.11 1.29 2.13
CA GLY A 88 -10.22 1.29 1.19
C GLY A 88 -10.35 2.61 0.42
N ASN A 89 -9.32 3.01 -0.29
CA ASN A 89 -9.39 4.18 -1.18
C ASN A 89 -9.82 3.73 -2.58
N VAL A 90 -11.05 3.29 -2.70
CA VAL A 90 -11.58 2.65 -3.91
C VAL A 90 -11.61 3.61 -5.10
N GLU A 91 -11.92 4.88 -4.86
CA GLU A 91 -12.04 5.89 -5.91
C GLU A 91 -10.72 6.19 -6.61
N ALA A 92 -9.61 6.08 -5.88
CA ALA A 92 -8.28 6.37 -6.41
C ALA A 92 -7.52 5.11 -6.84
N SER A 93 -8.09 3.93 -6.65
CA SER A 93 -7.39 2.66 -6.86
C SER A 93 -7.66 2.08 -8.24
N LEU A 94 -6.65 1.46 -8.80
CA LEU A 94 -6.75 0.68 -10.05
C LEU A 94 -7.03 -0.80 -9.81
N ARG A 95 -7.63 -1.11 -8.71
CA ARG A 95 -7.93 -2.49 -8.29
C ARG A 95 -8.59 -3.34 -9.35
#